data_0274628e31bf910ac3b168b3ec075ff2
#
_entry.id   0274628e31bf910ac3b168b3ec075ff2
#
_cell.length_a   1.000
_cell.length_b   1.000
_cell.length_c   1.000
_cell.angle_alpha   90.00
_cell.angle_beta   90.00
_cell.angle_gamma   90.00
#
_symmetry.space_group_name_H-M   'P 1'
#
loop_
_entity.id
_entity.type
_entity.pdbx_description
1 polymer ?
#
loop_
_entity_poly.entity_id
_entity_poly.type
_entity_poly.pdbx_seq_one_letter_code
_entity_poly.pdbx_strand_id
1 'polypeptide(L)'
;MHTVRIPKIIQFGENALSEAEYPKNALVVTTAPPKISGRWLDKMGIQDYMLYDKVKPEPSIDDVNAVVAEYKGKNPSVLIGLGGGSSMDVVKYSSAEFGVEKILIPTTFGTGAEMTTYCVLKFDGKKKLLGPEERFLADRAIVDSYFMDGTPEQIVKNSVCDACAQATEGYDSKLGNAFTRTLCKQAFDVLYDAVMNDKPENYPYGSMLSGIGFGNCSTTLGHALSYVFSNEGVAHGYSLSSCTTIAHKHNKSIFYEKFKQVIEKIGFDKMKLKAPVDEAADVVMTDKGHLNPNPIPISKEDVIKCLNDINDGNL
;
A
#
# COMPACT_ATOMS: atom_id res chain seq x y z
N MET A 1 8.27 -18.70 17.81
CA MET A 1 9.37 -17.94 17.15
C MET A 1 8.73 -17.02 16.13
N HIS A 2 9.14 -15.76 16.07
CA HIS A 2 8.64 -14.79 15.07
C HIS A 2 9.77 -14.43 14.12
N THR A 3 9.47 -14.33 12.83
CA THR A 3 10.40 -13.87 11.81
C THR A 3 9.90 -12.53 11.29
N VAL A 4 10.79 -11.54 11.20
CA VAL A 4 10.51 -10.22 10.62
C VAL A 4 11.33 -10.07 9.36
N ARG A 5 10.69 -9.63 8.28
CA ARG A 5 11.32 -9.39 6.98
C ARG A 5 11.19 -7.91 6.63
N ILE A 6 12.32 -7.28 6.35
CA ILE A 6 12.42 -5.88 5.94
C ILE A 6 13.38 -5.77 4.75
N PRO A 7 13.33 -4.72 3.93
CA PRO A 7 14.33 -4.46 2.91
C PRO A 7 15.75 -4.53 3.46
N LYS A 8 16.72 -4.98 2.65
CA LYS A 8 18.13 -5.05 3.07
C LYS A 8 18.68 -3.66 3.44
N ILE A 9 18.25 -2.64 2.68
CA ILE A 9 18.64 -1.24 2.91
C ILE A 9 17.37 -0.39 2.80
N ILE A 10 17.17 0.50 3.78
CA ILE A 10 16.14 1.53 3.76
C ILE A 10 16.84 2.88 3.87
N GLN A 11 16.69 3.72 2.84
CA GLN A 11 17.11 5.12 2.82
C GLN A 11 15.88 5.99 2.90
N PHE A 12 15.80 6.89 3.85
CA PHE A 12 14.61 7.72 4.02
C PHE A 12 14.96 9.10 4.58
N GLY A 13 14.09 10.05 4.28
CA GLY A 13 14.22 11.44 4.72
C GLY A 13 14.29 12.40 3.54
N GLU A 14 14.41 13.68 3.86
CA GLU A 14 14.57 14.73 2.88
C GLU A 14 15.89 14.54 2.08
N ASN A 15 15.78 14.63 0.76
CA ASN A 15 16.87 14.41 -0.20
C ASN A 15 17.38 12.96 -0.32
N ALA A 16 16.78 11.97 0.34
CA ALA A 16 17.17 10.57 0.19
C ALA A 16 17.24 10.14 -1.28
N LEU A 17 16.34 10.68 -2.13
CA LEU A 17 16.28 10.43 -3.56
C LEU A 17 17.54 10.91 -4.32
N SER A 18 18.02 12.12 -4.02
CA SER A 18 19.16 12.74 -4.70
C SER A 18 20.51 12.36 -4.11
N GLU A 19 20.54 11.90 -2.86
CA GLU A 19 21.77 11.46 -2.19
C GLU A 19 22.05 9.97 -2.40
N ALA A 20 21.06 9.22 -2.93
CA ALA A 20 21.23 7.81 -3.24
C ALA A 20 22.09 7.59 -4.48
N GLU A 21 22.92 6.55 -4.44
CA GLU A 21 23.67 6.09 -5.59
C GLU A 21 22.84 5.09 -6.40
N TYR A 22 22.80 5.27 -7.72
CA TYR A 22 22.07 4.38 -8.64
C TYR A 22 23.04 3.59 -9.50
N PRO A 23 22.86 2.25 -9.62
CA PRO A 23 23.66 1.44 -10.53
C PRO A 23 23.50 1.89 -11.98
N LYS A 24 24.57 1.76 -12.79
CA LYS A 24 24.51 1.98 -14.24
C LYS A 24 23.67 0.90 -14.91
N ASN A 25 23.18 1.18 -16.12
CA ASN A 25 22.34 0.28 -16.90
C ASN A 25 21.10 -0.18 -16.11
N ALA A 26 20.49 0.74 -15.37
CA ALA A 26 19.25 0.46 -14.60
C ALA A 26 18.03 0.43 -15.53
N LEU A 27 17.04 -0.40 -15.21
CA LEU A 27 15.72 -0.32 -15.84
C LEU A 27 14.71 0.32 -14.83
N VAL A 28 14.30 1.53 -15.15
CA VAL A 28 13.27 2.25 -14.38
C VAL A 28 11.90 1.90 -14.95
N VAL A 29 10.99 1.47 -14.06
CA VAL A 29 9.62 1.08 -14.40
C VAL A 29 8.65 1.97 -13.64
N THR A 30 7.72 2.62 -14.36
CA THR A 30 6.80 3.59 -13.77
C THR A 30 5.43 3.58 -14.44
N THR A 31 4.42 4.06 -13.72
CA THR A 31 3.08 4.40 -14.25
C THR A 31 2.99 5.88 -14.63
N ALA A 32 3.99 6.69 -14.28
CA ALA A 32 3.96 8.13 -14.49
C ALA A 32 4.21 8.49 -15.96
N PRO A 33 3.46 9.46 -16.50
CA PRO A 33 3.72 9.94 -17.87
C PRO A 33 5.11 10.61 -17.96
N PRO A 34 5.72 10.66 -19.17
CA PRO A 34 7.11 11.10 -19.37
C PRO A 34 7.46 12.47 -18.78
N LYS A 35 6.52 13.41 -18.81
CA LYS A 35 6.72 14.76 -18.22
C LYS A 35 6.92 14.71 -16.70
N ILE A 36 6.26 13.78 -16.02
CA ILE A 36 6.33 13.63 -14.56
C ILE A 36 7.54 12.79 -14.20
N SER A 37 7.70 11.62 -14.81
CA SER A 37 8.83 10.72 -14.55
C SER A 37 10.18 11.38 -14.89
N GLY A 38 10.24 12.22 -15.92
CA GLY A 38 11.44 12.99 -16.27
C GLY A 38 11.91 13.88 -15.11
N ARG A 39 11.02 14.63 -14.48
CA ARG A 39 11.38 15.46 -13.30
C ARG A 39 11.88 14.62 -12.13
N TRP A 40 11.32 13.44 -11.94
CA TRP A 40 11.76 12.52 -10.89
C TRP A 40 13.16 11.96 -11.18
N LEU A 41 13.41 11.58 -12.42
CA LEU A 41 14.72 11.08 -12.89
C LEU A 41 15.80 12.16 -12.81
N ASP A 42 15.46 13.41 -13.13
CA ASP A 42 16.34 14.57 -12.96
C ASP A 42 16.69 14.78 -11.47
N LYS A 43 15.71 14.69 -10.57
CA LYS A 43 15.94 14.79 -9.12
C LYS A 43 16.78 13.64 -8.58
N MET A 44 16.63 12.44 -9.13
CA MET A 44 17.46 11.27 -8.81
C MET A 44 18.92 11.46 -9.24
N GLY A 45 19.17 12.27 -10.26
CA GLY A 45 20.51 12.42 -10.88
C GLY A 45 21.00 11.16 -11.58
N ILE A 46 20.12 10.22 -11.91
CA ILE A 46 20.45 8.97 -12.60
C ILE A 46 20.83 9.26 -14.05
N GLN A 47 21.99 8.75 -14.51
CA GLN A 47 22.56 9.09 -15.83
C GLN A 47 22.44 7.95 -16.85
N ASP A 48 22.51 6.71 -16.39
CA ASP A 48 22.57 5.53 -17.27
C ASP A 48 21.40 4.60 -16.93
N TYR A 49 20.28 4.79 -17.64
CA TYR A 49 19.06 4.05 -17.43
C TYR A 49 18.26 3.80 -18.70
N MET A 50 17.45 2.76 -18.67
CA MET A 50 16.35 2.51 -19.59
C MET A 50 15.05 2.84 -18.89
N LEU A 51 14.02 3.27 -19.61
CA LEU A 51 12.72 3.64 -19.03
C LEU A 51 11.59 2.79 -19.66
N TYR A 52 10.76 2.21 -18.79
CA TYR A 52 9.48 1.62 -19.13
C TYR A 52 8.36 2.38 -18.39
N ASP A 53 7.58 3.19 -19.11
CA ASP A 53 6.54 4.08 -18.58
C ASP A 53 5.12 3.66 -19.00
N LYS A 54 4.94 2.39 -19.37
CA LYS A 54 3.69 1.85 -19.90
C LYS A 54 2.89 1.02 -18.87
N VAL A 55 3.34 0.95 -17.61
CA VAL A 55 2.61 0.22 -16.56
C VAL A 55 1.25 0.87 -16.35
N LYS A 56 0.21 0.05 -16.30
CA LYS A 56 -1.16 0.50 -16.03
C LYS A 56 -1.47 0.43 -14.54
N PRO A 57 -2.38 1.28 -14.04
CA PRO A 57 -2.97 1.06 -12.71
C PRO A 57 -3.57 -0.34 -12.60
N GLU A 58 -3.41 -0.99 -11.44
CA GLU A 58 -3.85 -2.36 -11.21
C GLU A 58 -3.25 -3.37 -12.20
N PRO A 59 -1.90 -3.52 -12.22
CA PRO A 59 -1.20 -4.25 -13.25
C PRO A 59 -1.56 -5.73 -13.28
N SER A 60 -1.37 -6.32 -14.45
CA SER A 60 -1.57 -7.74 -14.70
C SER A 60 -0.23 -8.46 -14.91
N ILE A 61 -0.29 -9.78 -14.96
CA ILE A 61 0.87 -10.58 -15.38
C ILE A 61 1.32 -10.22 -16.80
N ASP A 62 0.43 -9.73 -17.66
CA ASP A 62 0.80 -9.29 -19.01
C ASP A 62 1.66 -8.02 -18.99
N ASP A 63 1.46 -7.11 -18.04
CA ASP A 63 2.33 -5.95 -17.85
C ASP A 63 3.75 -6.39 -17.45
N VAL A 64 3.88 -7.39 -16.58
CA VAL A 64 5.17 -8.02 -16.24
C VAL A 64 5.80 -8.64 -17.47
N ASN A 65 5.06 -9.45 -18.22
CA ASN A 65 5.54 -10.13 -19.42
C ASN A 65 6.01 -9.11 -20.49
N ALA A 66 5.33 -7.98 -20.62
CA ALA A 66 5.71 -6.92 -21.54
C ALA A 66 7.07 -6.29 -21.16
N VAL A 67 7.30 -6.00 -19.86
CA VAL A 67 8.61 -5.52 -19.38
C VAL A 67 9.70 -6.54 -19.66
N VAL A 68 9.45 -7.81 -19.37
CA VAL A 68 10.43 -8.88 -19.60
C VAL A 68 10.73 -9.03 -21.09
N ALA A 69 9.71 -9.09 -21.94
CA ALA A 69 9.89 -9.24 -23.39
C ALA A 69 10.68 -8.08 -24.02
N GLU A 70 10.44 -6.84 -23.57
CA GLU A 70 11.08 -5.66 -24.15
C GLU A 70 12.54 -5.46 -23.68
N TYR A 71 12.88 -5.91 -22.45
CA TYR A 71 14.16 -5.53 -21.83
C TYR A 71 15.07 -6.69 -21.42
N LYS A 72 14.62 -7.95 -21.39
CA LYS A 72 15.48 -9.07 -20.97
C LYS A 72 16.76 -9.19 -21.79
N GLY A 73 16.68 -8.96 -23.11
CA GLY A 73 17.85 -8.96 -23.98
C GLY A 73 18.81 -7.78 -23.80
N LYS A 74 18.42 -6.74 -23.06
CA LYS A 74 19.25 -5.56 -22.76
C LYS A 74 20.04 -5.72 -21.44
N ASN A 75 19.82 -6.80 -20.70
CA ASN A 75 20.54 -7.18 -19.48
C ASN A 75 20.65 -6.05 -18.45
N PRO A 76 19.56 -5.46 -17.95
CA PRO A 76 19.62 -4.44 -16.92
C PRO A 76 20.35 -4.97 -15.67
N SER A 77 21.13 -4.12 -15.02
CA SER A 77 21.88 -4.47 -13.80
C SER A 77 20.99 -4.48 -12.56
N VAL A 78 19.91 -3.68 -12.58
CA VAL A 78 18.95 -3.50 -11.49
C VAL A 78 17.61 -3.05 -12.08
N LEU A 79 16.51 -3.41 -11.42
CA LEU A 79 15.20 -2.85 -11.70
C LEU A 79 14.84 -1.80 -10.64
N ILE A 80 14.33 -0.65 -11.08
CA ILE A 80 13.88 0.44 -10.19
C ILE A 80 12.38 0.63 -10.38
N GLY A 81 11.59 0.33 -9.35
CA GLY A 81 10.16 0.64 -9.31
C GLY A 81 9.96 2.06 -8.80
N LEU A 82 9.68 3.01 -9.70
CA LEU A 82 9.49 4.42 -9.37
C LEU A 82 8.00 4.78 -9.54
N GLY A 83 7.25 4.83 -8.44
CA GLY A 83 5.82 5.09 -8.53
C GLY A 83 5.03 4.58 -7.33
N GLY A 84 3.73 4.43 -7.49
CA GLY A 84 2.86 3.79 -6.50
C GLY A 84 2.98 2.27 -6.53
N GLY A 85 2.12 1.58 -5.76
CA GLY A 85 2.09 0.12 -5.66
C GLY A 85 2.15 -0.60 -6.99
N SER A 86 1.44 -0.12 -8.02
CA SER A 86 1.40 -0.74 -9.35
C SER A 86 2.79 -0.83 -10.01
N SER A 87 3.58 0.24 -9.99
CA SER A 87 4.95 0.23 -10.53
C SER A 87 5.85 -0.72 -9.74
N MET A 88 5.71 -0.68 -8.41
CA MET A 88 6.51 -1.51 -7.51
C MET A 88 6.18 -3.00 -7.66
N ASP A 89 4.91 -3.37 -7.79
CA ASP A 89 4.50 -4.76 -7.94
C ASP A 89 4.97 -5.37 -9.27
N VAL A 90 4.94 -4.61 -10.37
CA VAL A 90 5.56 -5.05 -11.63
C VAL A 90 7.05 -5.31 -11.44
N VAL A 91 7.78 -4.41 -10.77
CA VAL A 91 9.22 -4.59 -10.52
C VAL A 91 9.50 -5.74 -9.59
N LYS A 92 8.72 -5.92 -8.51
CA LYS A 92 8.87 -7.06 -7.59
C LYS A 92 8.82 -8.40 -8.32
N TYR A 93 7.86 -8.54 -9.23
CA TYR A 93 7.73 -9.77 -10.00
C TYR A 93 8.78 -9.88 -11.09
N SER A 94 8.97 -8.83 -11.90
CA SER A 94 9.91 -8.83 -13.02
C SER A 94 11.35 -9.04 -12.58
N SER A 95 11.79 -8.49 -11.43
CA SER A 95 13.17 -8.64 -10.97
C SER A 95 13.59 -10.09 -10.78
N ALA A 96 12.66 -10.96 -10.37
CA ALA A 96 12.92 -12.39 -10.27
C ALA A 96 13.14 -13.04 -11.66
N GLU A 97 12.39 -12.60 -12.68
CA GLU A 97 12.54 -13.07 -14.07
C GLU A 97 13.86 -12.60 -14.70
N PHE A 98 14.36 -11.44 -14.31
CA PHE A 98 15.66 -10.92 -14.75
C PHE A 98 16.82 -11.49 -13.93
N GLY A 99 16.57 -11.97 -12.72
CA GLY A 99 17.61 -12.44 -11.78
C GLY A 99 18.48 -11.30 -11.24
N VAL A 100 17.90 -10.10 -11.06
CA VAL A 100 18.61 -8.89 -10.59
C VAL A 100 17.96 -8.31 -9.34
N GLU A 101 18.71 -7.47 -8.62
CA GLU A 101 18.21 -6.71 -7.50
C GLU A 101 17.15 -5.68 -7.92
N LYS A 102 16.33 -5.26 -6.94
CA LYS A 102 15.33 -4.23 -7.12
C LYS A 102 15.45 -3.11 -6.10
N ILE A 103 15.29 -1.88 -6.60
CA ILE A 103 15.16 -0.67 -5.81
C ILE A 103 13.71 -0.22 -5.92
N LEU A 104 13.02 -0.02 -4.80
CA LEU A 104 11.63 0.45 -4.79
C LEU A 104 11.56 1.86 -4.22
N ILE A 105 10.94 2.77 -4.98
CA ILE A 105 10.86 4.20 -4.67
C ILE A 105 9.38 4.61 -4.74
N PRO A 106 8.68 4.67 -3.59
CA PRO A 106 7.28 5.06 -3.56
C PRO A 106 7.12 6.55 -3.89
N THR A 107 6.14 6.88 -4.72
CA THR A 107 5.72 8.25 -5.01
C THR A 107 4.32 8.54 -4.46
N THR A 108 3.68 7.54 -3.86
CA THR A 108 2.46 7.63 -3.06
C THR A 108 2.70 6.89 -1.75
N PHE A 109 2.23 7.45 -0.64
CA PHE A 109 2.57 6.97 0.70
C PHE A 109 1.36 6.36 1.39
N GLY A 110 0.92 5.21 0.89
CA GLY A 110 -0.22 4.46 1.38
C GLY A 110 0.05 2.97 1.44
N THR A 111 0.36 2.35 0.31
CA THR A 111 0.40 0.89 0.19
C THR A 111 1.53 0.21 0.97
N GLY A 112 2.60 0.91 1.31
CA GLY A 112 3.78 0.32 1.93
C GLY A 112 4.43 -0.81 1.10
N ALA A 113 4.15 -0.86 -0.22
CA ALA A 113 4.59 -1.95 -1.07
C ALA A 113 6.11 -2.10 -1.10
N GLU A 114 6.86 -1.02 -0.97
CA GLU A 114 8.33 -1.01 -0.89
C GLU A 114 8.87 -1.76 0.33
N MET A 115 8.05 -1.96 1.37
CA MET A 115 8.44 -2.59 2.63
C MET A 115 7.96 -4.03 2.77
N THR A 116 7.12 -4.53 1.84
CA THR A 116 6.41 -5.80 2.02
C THR A 116 6.92 -6.92 1.14
N THR A 117 6.70 -8.15 1.60
CA THR A 117 6.93 -9.42 0.87
C THR A 117 5.75 -9.83 0.00
N TYR A 118 4.80 -8.93 -0.24
CA TYR A 118 3.60 -9.17 -1.03
C TYR A 118 3.68 -8.45 -2.38
N CYS A 119 2.97 -9.00 -3.36
CA CYS A 119 2.82 -8.43 -4.70
C CYS A 119 1.38 -8.65 -5.16
N VAL A 120 0.74 -7.61 -5.70
CA VAL A 120 -0.65 -7.68 -6.18
C VAL A 120 -0.68 -7.53 -7.69
N LEU A 121 -1.10 -8.59 -8.38
CA LEU A 121 -1.24 -8.61 -9.85
C LEU A 121 -2.58 -9.20 -10.25
N LYS A 122 -3.07 -8.83 -11.44
CA LYS A 122 -4.21 -9.48 -12.07
C LYS A 122 -3.76 -10.69 -12.90
N PHE A 123 -4.47 -11.81 -12.71
CA PHE A 123 -4.38 -13.02 -13.51
C PHE A 123 -5.78 -13.31 -14.03
N ASP A 124 -5.94 -13.44 -15.35
CA ASP A 124 -7.24 -13.64 -15.98
C ASP A 124 -8.30 -12.60 -15.52
N GLY A 125 -7.90 -11.34 -15.42
CA GLY A 125 -8.73 -10.22 -14.99
C GLY A 125 -9.03 -10.15 -13.48
N LYS A 126 -8.58 -11.13 -12.67
CA LYS A 126 -8.82 -11.17 -11.23
C LYS A 126 -7.57 -10.79 -10.45
N LYS A 127 -7.71 -9.86 -9.49
CA LYS A 127 -6.64 -9.50 -8.57
C LYS A 127 -6.27 -10.71 -7.69
N LYS A 128 -4.97 -10.95 -7.56
CA LYS A 128 -4.39 -11.94 -6.65
C LYS A 128 -3.30 -11.28 -5.81
N LEU A 129 -3.37 -11.49 -4.50
CA LEU A 129 -2.29 -11.22 -3.57
C LEU A 129 -1.33 -12.42 -3.61
N LEU A 130 -0.09 -12.17 -4.00
CA LEU A 130 1.00 -13.13 -4.00
C LEU A 130 1.89 -12.89 -2.78
N GLY A 131 2.40 -13.96 -2.19
CA GLY A 131 3.26 -13.88 -1.00
C GLY A 131 2.58 -14.38 0.27
N PRO A 132 3.27 -14.29 1.41
CA PRO A 132 4.57 -13.63 1.60
C PRO A 132 5.75 -14.41 1.00
N GLU A 133 6.51 -13.77 0.10
CA GLU A 133 7.70 -14.37 -0.52
C GLU A 133 8.89 -13.39 -0.46
N GLU A 134 10.06 -13.87 -0.05
CA GLU A 134 11.26 -13.02 0.09
C GLU A 134 11.69 -12.38 -1.23
N ARG A 135 11.40 -13.04 -2.37
CA ARG A 135 11.69 -12.50 -3.70
C ARG A 135 10.96 -11.19 -4.01
N PHE A 136 9.87 -10.87 -3.30
CA PHE A 136 9.13 -9.62 -3.47
C PHE A 136 9.63 -8.49 -2.58
N LEU A 137 10.47 -8.79 -1.59
CA LEU A 137 11.05 -7.76 -0.73
C LEU A 137 12.06 -6.93 -1.51
N ALA A 138 12.07 -5.62 -1.30
CA ALA A 138 13.04 -4.74 -1.90
C ALA A 138 14.46 -5.08 -1.43
N ASP A 139 15.44 -5.03 -2.33
CA ASP A 139 16.85 -5.03 -1.93
C ASP A 139 17.21 -3.67 -1.35
N ARG A 140 16.65 -2.59 -1.92
CA ARG A 140 16.74 -1.25 -1.37
C ARG A 140 15.40 -0.52 -1.54
N ALA A 141 14.94 0.14 -0.49
CA ALA A 141 13.81 1.07 -0.52
C ALA A 141 14.32 2.50 -0.29
N ILE A 142 13.82 3.46 -1.08
CA ILE A 142 14.18 4.88 -0.95
C ILE A 142 12.89 5.67 -0.77
N VAL A 143 12.72 6.31 0.39
CA VAL A 143 11.50 7.03 0.78
C VAL A 143 11.84 8.51 1.00
N ASP A 144 11.32 9.37 0.13
CA ASP A 144 11.62 10.80 0.15
C ASP A 144 10.33 11.64 0.11
N SER A 145 10.22 12.64 0.97
CA SER A 145 9.10 13.57 1.01
C SER A 145 8.97 14.45 -0.24
N TYR A 146 10.00 14.50 -1.10
CA TYR A 146 9.94 15.19 -2.39
C TYR A 146 8.68 14.88 -3.20
N PHE A 147 8.20 13.64 -3.15
CA PHE A 147 7.02 13.22 -3.90
C PHE A 147 5.70 13.75 -3.33
N MET A 148 5.70 14.36 -2.14
CA MET A 148 4.51 15.05 -1.62
C MET A 148 4.19 16.29 -2.46
N ASP A 149 5.22 16.96 -3.01
CA ASP A 149 5.05 18.12 -3.85
C ASP A 149 4.43 17.77 -5.21
N GLY A 150 3.28 18.36 -5.49
CA GLY A 150 2.57 18.16 -6.75
C GLY A 150 1.77 16.86 -6.86
N THR A 151 1.71 16.04 -5.81
CA THR A 151 0.76 14.92 -5.75
C THR A 151 -0.66 15.47 -5.55
N PRO A 152 -1.64 15.06 -6.39
CA PRO A 152 -3.01 15.51 -6.25
C PRO A 152 -3.57 15.22 -4.84
N GLU A 153 -4.28 16.19 -4.27
CA GLU A 153 -4.81 16.11 -2.90
C GLU A 153 -5.61 14.83 -2.63
N GLN A 154 -6.45 14.41 -3.58
CA GLN A 154 -7.24 13.19 -3.43
C GLN A 154 -6.38 11.93 -3.35
N ILE A 155 -5.24 11.90 -4.06
CA ILE A 155 -4.28 10.78 -3.95
C ILE A 155 -3.61 10.80 -2.59
N VAL A 156 -3.24 11.96 -2.08
CA VAL A 156 -2.67 12.10 -0.73
C VAL A 156 -3.67 11.62 0.32
N LYS A 157 -4.93 12.09 0.28
CA LYS A 157 -6.00 11.67 1.18
C LYS A 157 -6.19 10.15 1.20
N ASN A 158 -6.31 9.54 0.02
CA ASN A 158 -6.47 8.10 -0.10
C ASN A 158 -5.26 7.35 0.47
N SER A 159 -4.04 7.81 0.17
CA SER A 159 -2.81 7.16 0.62
C SER A 159 -2.65 7.22 2.13
N VAL A 160 -2.90 8.38 2.73
CA VAL A 160 -2.80 8.56 4.19
C VAL A 160 -3.84 7.72 4.92
N CYS A 161 -5.07 7.67 4.40
CA CYS A 161 -6.12 6.82 4.96
C CYS A 161 -5.71 5.34 4.94
N ASP A 162 -5.16 4.86 3.81
CA ASP A 162 -4.67 3.49 3.66
C ASP A 162 -3.54 3.19 4.66
N ALA A 163 -2.54 4.07 4.76
CA ALA A 163 -1.45 3.90 5.72
C ALA A 163 -1.93 3.87 7.18
N CYS A 164 -2.91 4.72 7.55
CA CYS A 164 -3.53 4.72 8.88
C CYS A 164 -4.30 3.43 9.14
N ALA A 165 -5.07 2.95 8.17
CA ALA A 165 -5.82 1.71 8.26
C ALA A 165 -4.89 0.51 8.45
N GLN A 166 -3.85 0.40 7.64
CA GLN A 166 -2.83 -0.65 7.74
C GLN A 166 -2.14 -0.65 9.10
N ALA A 167 -1.74 0.52 9.59
CA ALA A 167 -1.08 0.65 10.88
C ALA A 167 -1.99 0.18 12.04
N THR A 168 -3.23 0.63 12.06
CA THR A 168 -4.16 0.31 13.15
C THR A 168 -4.65 -1.14 13.09
N GLU A 169 -4.97 -1.64 11.91
CA GLU A 169 -5.35 -3.04 11.73
C GLU A 169 -4.18 -3.99 11.96
N GLY A 170 -2.96 -3.63 11.53
CA GLY A 170 -1.75 -4.40 11.80
C GLY A 170 -1.46 -4.53 13.29
N TYR A 171 -1.71 -3.48 14.08
CA TYR A 171 -1.62 -3.54 15.54
C TYR A 171 -2.63 -4.52 16.14
N ASP A 172 -3.88 -4.48 15.66
CA ASP A 172 -4.98 -5.30 16.16
C ASP A 172 -4.89 -6.76 15.71
N SER A 173 -4.12 -7.04 14.65
CA SER A 173 -4.01 -8.37 14.05
C SER A 173 -3.54 -9.45 15.04
N LYS A 174 -4.21 -10.62 15.03
CA LYS A 174 -3.76 -11.81 15.78
C LYS A 174 -2.37 -12.28 15.40
N LEU A 175 -1.92 -11.99 14.18
CA LEU A 175 -0.59 -12.33 13.69
C LEU A 175 0.47 -11.34 14.18
N GLY A 176 0.05 -10.24 14.80
CA GLY A 176 0.94 -9.23 15.36
C GLY A 176 1.74 -9.77 16.56
N ASN A 177 2.96 -9.29 16.68
CA ASN A 177 3.86 -9.54 17.81
C ASN A 177 4.34 -8.22 18.40
N ALA A 178 5.14 -8.25 19.48
CA ALA A 178 5.60 -7.03 20.14
C ALA A 178 6.31 -6.06 19.18
N PHE A 179 7.12 -6.57 18.26
CA PHE A 179 7.85 -5.75 17.29
C PHE A 179 6.89 -5.07 16.30
N THR A 180 6.00 -5.85 15.64
CA THR A 180 5.05 -5.31 14.67
C THR A 180 4.07 -4.33 15.31
N ARG A 181 3.56 -4.62 16.52
CA ARG A 181 2.68 -3.72 17.25
C ARG A 181 3.36 -2.40 17.62
N THR A 182 4.64 -2.43 18.02
CA THR A 182 5.39 -1.20 18.29
C THR A 182 5.49 -0.34 17.03
N LEU A 183 5.83 -0.93 15.90
CA LEU A 183 5.94 -0.20 14.62
C LEU A 183 4.58 0.33 14.15
N CYS A 184 3.54 -0.50 14.18
CA CYS A 184 2.20 -0.10 13.79
C CYS A 184 1.67 1.05 14.66
N LYS A 185 1.89 0.98 15.97
CA LYS A 185 1.50 2.08 16.87
C LYS A 185 2.28 3.36 16.57
N GLN A 186 3.59 3.25 16.40
CA GLN A 186 4.44 4.41 16.06
C GLN A 186 4.03 5.00 14.71
N ALA A 187 3.75 4.16 13.71
CA ALA A 187 3.26 4.59 12.41
C ALA A 187 1.97 5.41 12.53
N PHE A 188 1.00 4.89 13.27
CA PHE A 188 -0.27 5.60 13.46
C PHE A 188 -0.09 6.89 14.25
N ASP A 189 0.74 6.90 15.31
CA ASP A 189 0.99 8.13 16.08
C ASP A 189 1.63 9.23 15.20
N VAL A 190 2.57 8.88 14.32
CA VAL A 190 3.18 9.82 13.35
C VAL A 190 2.14 10.32 12.35
N LEU A 191 1.36 9.41 11.75
CA LEU A 191 0.34 9.78 10.76
C LEU A 191 -0.79 10.62 11.39
N TYR A 192 -1.20 10.27 12.60
CA TYR A 192 -2.20 11.03 13.36
C TYR A 192 -1.71 12.48 13.61
N ASP A 193 -0.49 12.64 14.16
CA ASP A 193 0.10 13.97 14.37
C ASP A 193 0.20 14.76 13.06
N ALA A 194 0.64 14.08 12.00
CA ALA A 194 0.80 14.71 10.69
C ALA A 194 -0.53 15.19 10.09
N VAL A 195 -1.61 14.40 10.20
CA VAL A 195 -2.94 14.78 9.73
C VAL A 195 -3.52 15.89 10.59
N MET A 196 -3.46 15.75 11.92
CA MET A 196 -4.11 16.71 12.83
C MET A 196 -3.43 18.08 12.82
N ASN A 197 -2.12 18.14 12.56
CA ASN A 197 -1.31 19.35 12.57
C ASN A 197 -0.85 19.83 11.18
N ASP A 198 -1.42 19.25 10.11
CA ASP A 198 -1.15 19.62 8.71
C ASP A 198 0.37 19.58 8.37
N LYS A 199 1.04 18.44 8.69
CA LYS A 199 2.47 18.17 8.46
C LYS A 199 2.68 17.06 7.41
N PRO A 200 2.32 17.28 6.14
CA PRO A 200 2.33 16.24 5.12
C PRO A 200 3.73 15.65 4.85
N GLU A 201 4.79 16.38 5.16
CA GLU A 201 6.18 15.90 5.05
C GLU A 201 6.47 14.67 5.90
N ASN A 202 5.65 14.38 6.90
CA ASN A 202 5.78 13.19 7.75
C ASN A 202 4.99 11.97 7.24
N TYR A 203 4.11 12.12 6.23
CA TYR A 203 3.37 10.98 5.68
C TYR A 203 4.26 9.87 5.14
N PRO A 204 5.36 10.17 4.40
CA PRO A 204 6.28 9.13 3.92
C PRO A 204 6.86 8.27 5.04
N TYR A 205 7.29 8.91 6.13
CA TYR A 205 7.85 8.21 7.28
C TYR A 205 6.81 7.34 7.99
N GLY A 206 5.60 7.88 8.21
CA GLY A 206 4.51 7.13 8.82
C GLY A 206 4.08 5.93 7.97
N SER A 207 3.96 6.11 6.63
CA SER A 207 3.64 5.05 5.69
C SER A 207 4.72 3.96 5.65
N MET A 208 6.00 4.33 5.65
CA MET A 208 7.12 3.40 5.72
C MET A 208 7.04 2.52 6.98
N LEU A 209 6.84 3.13 8.14
CA LEU A 209 6.70 2.38 9.40
C LEU A 209 5.47 1.46 9.37
N SER A 210 4.35 1.93 8.82
CA SER A 210 3.15 1.13 8.61
C SER A 210 3.45 -0.09 7.73
N GLY A 211 4.12 0.12 6.58
CA GLY A 211 4.51 -0.94 5.66
C GLY A 211 5.36 -2.03 6.31
N ILE A 212 6.35 -1.66 7.14
CA ILE A 212 7.16 -2.61 7.90
C ILE A 212 6.29 -3.35 8.94
N GLY A 213 5.42 -2.64 9.63
CA GLY A 213 4.58 -3.20 10.68
C GLY A 213 3.59 -4.23 10.15
N PHE A 214 2.64 -3.79 9.31
CA PHE A 214 1.58 -4.67 8.80
C PHE A 214 2.11 -5.73 7.82
N GLY A 215 3.15 -5.44 7.05
CA GLY A 215 3.77 -6.37 6.12
C GLY A 215 4.36 -7.62 6.80
N ASN A 216 4.56 -7.58 8.11
CA ASN A 216 5.03 -8.68 8.93
C ASN A 216 3.93 -9.28 9.85
N CYS A 217 2.69 -8.88 9.66
CA CYS A 217 1.54 -9.51 10.32
C CYS A 217 0.36 -9.66 9.36
N SER A 218 -0.52 -8.74 9.25
CA SER A 218 -1.59 -8.63 8.25
C SER A 218 -2.51 -7.47 8.62
N THR A 219 -3.26 -6.97 7.66
CA THR A 219 -4.49 -6.19 7.91
C THR A 219 -5.66 -7.11 8.24
N THR A 220 -6.83 -6.57 8.56
CA THR A 220 -7.96 -7.32 9.13
C THR A 220 -9.30 -6.96 8.45
N LEU A 221 -10.38 -6.91 9.23
CA LEU A 221 -11.76 -6.72 8.78
C LEU A 221 -11.98 -5.49 7.91
N GLY A 222 -11.32 -4.35 8.20
CA GLY A 222 -11.49 -3.13 7.41
C GLY A 222 -11.06 -3.33 5.96
N HIS A 223 -9.92 -3.99 5.75
CA HIS A 223 -9.46 -4.34 4.40
C HIS A 223 -10.40 -5.34 3.72
N ALA A 224 -10.89 -6.37 4.43
CA ALA A 224 -11.85 -7.31 3.87
C ALA A 224 -13.14 -6.61 3.39
N LEU A 225 -13.68 -5.70 4.20
CA LEU A 225 -14.86 -4.91 3.85
C LEU A 225 -14.59 -3.97 2.66
N SER A 226 -13.38 -3.41 2.55
CA SER A 226 -13.06 -2.42 1.52
C SER A 226 -13.12 -2.95 0.11
N TYR A 227 -12.86 -4.25 -0.08
CA TYR A 227 -12.80 -4.85 -1.42
C TYR A 227 -14.14 -4.82 -2.16
N VAL A 228 -15.27 -4.96 -1.47
CA VAL A 228 -16.56 -4.91 -2.15
C VAL A 228 -16.87 -3.52 -2.72
N PHE A 229 -16.44 -2.46 -2.05
CA PHE A 229 -16.52 -1.08 -2.55
C PHE A 229 -15.49 -0.83 -3.66
N SER A 230 -14.26 -1.33 -3.50
CA SER A 230 -13.22 -1.20 -4.53
C SER A 230 -13.60 -1.92 -5.83
N ASN A 231 -14.31 -3.04 -5.75
CA ASN A 231 -14.83 -3.74 -6.92
C ASN A 231 -15.90 -2.91 -7.67
N GLU A 232 -16.56 -1.97 -7.01
CA GLU A 232 -17.49 -1.01 -7.59
C GLU A 232 -16.83 0.28 -8.09
N GLY A 233 -15.50 0.36 -8.03
CA GLY A 233 -14.70 1.49 -8.53
C GLY A 233 -14.43 2.57 -7.49
N VAL A 234 -14.76 2.35 -6.21
CA VAL A 234 -14.33 3.25 -5.12
C VAL A 234 -12.82 3.09 -4.91
N ALA A 235 -12.08 4.19 -4.82
CA ALA A 235 -10.65 4.14 -4.55
C ALA A 235 -10.37 3.43 -3.22
N HIS A 236 -9.36 2.54 -3.19
CA HIS A 236 -9.08 1.66 -2.05
C HIS A 236 -8.92 2.44 -0.73
N GLY A 237 -8.04 3.43 -0.69
CA GLY A 237 -7.86 4.24 0.53
C GLY A 237 -9.12 5.02 0.93
N TYR A 238 -9.97 5.41 -0.04
CA TYR A 238 -11.25 6.02 0.26
C TYR A 238 -12.21 5.00 0.93
N SER A 239 -12.31 3.79 0.38
CA SER A 239 -13.17 2.76 0.97
C SER A 239 -12.75 2.39 2.39
N LEU A 240 -11.46 2.41 2.70
CA LEU A 240 -10.93 2.15 4.03
C LEU A 240 -11.39 3.19 5.08
N SER A 241 -11.75 4.41 4.68
CA SER A 241 -12.22 5.42 5.63
C SER A 241 -13.39 4.93 6.48
N SER A 242 -14.43 4.43 5.85
CA SER A 242 -15.61 3.91 6.54
C SER A 242 -15.41 2.45 6.97
N CYS A 243 -14.79 1.62 6.13
CA CYS A 243 -14.62 0.20 6.41
C CYS A 243 -13.74 -0.05 7.64
N THR A 244 -12.61 0.65 7.77
CA THR A 244 -11.74 0.50 8.94
C THR A 244 -12.35 1.15 10.18
N THR A 245 -13.09 2.26 10.04
CA THR A 245 -13.82 2.86 11.17
C THR A 245 -14.81 1.86 11.76
N ILE A 246 -15.62 1.22 10.93
CA ILE A 246 -16.58 0.19 11.38
C ILE A 246 -15.87 -1.07 11.91
N ALA A 247 -14.77 -1.48 11.27
CA ALA A 247 -13.97 -2.61 11.76
C ALA A 247 -13.41 -2.34 13.16
N HIS A 248 -12.91 -1.14 13.42
CA HIS A 248 -12.44 -0.75 14.75
C HIS A 248 -13.57 -0.73 15.79
N LYS A 249 -14.75 -0.26 15.41
CA LYS A 249 -15.94 -0.30 16.28
C LYS A 249 -16.31 -1.76 16.65
N HIS A 250 -16.37 -2.66 15.66
CA HIS A 250 -16.63 -4.09 15.85
C HIS A 250 -15.54 -4.74 16.73
N ASN A 251 -14.28 -4.48 16.42
CA ASN A 251 -13.13 -5.06 17.10
C ASN A 251 -12.84 -4.43 18.48
N LYS A 252 -13.56 -3.39 18.87
CA LYS A 252 -13.30 -2.59 20.09
C LYS A 252 -11.84 -2.10 20.13
N SER A 253 -11.33 -1.68 18.98
CA SER A 253 -9.96 -1.20 18.83
C SER A 253 -9.69 0.04 19.68
N ILE A 254 -8.50 0.11 20.27
CA ILE A 254 -8.03 1.31 20.98
C ILE A 254 -7.86 2.52 20.06
N PHE A 255 -7.85 2.29 18.75
CA PHE A 255 -7.68 3.35 17.75
C PHE A 255 -9.00 3.95 17.24
N TYR A 256 -10.15 3.38 17.58
CA TYR A 256 -11.45 3.77 17.02
C TYR A 256 -11.67 5.29 17.02
N GLU A 257 -11.58 5.93 18.18
CA GLU A 257 -11.83 7.37 18.30
C GLU A 257 -10.81 8.22 17.54
N LYS A 258 -9.51 7.89 17.61
CA LYS A 258 -8.47 8.62 16.92
C LYS A 258 -8.53 8.41 15.40
N PHE A 259 -8.83 7.19 14.95
CA PHE A 259 -9.01 6.91 13.53
C PHE A 259 -10.18 7.70 12.96
N LYS A 260 -11.30 7.75 13.68
CA LYS A 260 -12.47 8.56 13.32
C LYS A 260 -12.12 10.05 13.19
N GLN A 261 -11.35 10.61 14.11
CA GLN A 261 -10.85 12.01 14.03
C GLN A 261 -10.00 12.23 12.77
N VAL A 262 -9.13 11.29 12.40
CA VAL A 262 -8.35 11.35 11.15
C VAL A 262 -9.28 11.40 9.94
N ILE A 263 -10.29 10.54 9.87
CA ILE A 263 -11.24 10.47 8.75
C ILE A 263 -12.07 11.76 8.65
N GLU A 264 -12.54 12.29 9.77
CA GLU A 264 -13.25 13.56 9.82
C GLU A 264 -12.37 14.73 9.35
N LYS A 265 -11.10 14.79 9.77
CA LYS A 265 -10.15 15.84 9.35
C LYS A 265 -9.83 15.76 7.86
N ILE A 266 -9.65 14.54 7.30
CA ILE A 266 -9.41 14.32 5.87
C ILE A 266 -10.64 14.70 5.03
N GLY A 267 -11.85 14.48 5.55
CA GLY A 267 -13.10 14.91 4.94
C GLY A 267 -13.51 14.04 3.75
N PHE A 268 -13.67 12.73 3.95
CA PHE A 268 -14.27 11.86 2.95
C PHE A 268 -15.80 11.95 2.97
N ASP A 269 -16.40 11.89 1.78
CA ASP A 269 -17.85 11.77 1.64
C ASP A 269 -18.36 10.40 2.08
N LYS A 270 -19.66 10.31 2.35
CA LYS A 270 -20.31 9.02 2.61
C LYS A 270 -20.27 8.15 1.36
N MET A 271 -19.97 6.89 1.52
CA MET A 271 -20.05 5.92 0.44
C MET A 271 -21.23 4.95 0.64
N LYS A 272 -21.71 4.40 -0.45
CA LYS A 272 -22.81 3.45 -0.44
C LYS A 272 -22.53 2.32 -1.42
N LEU A 273 -22.75 1.10 -0.98
CA LEU A 273 -22.64 -0.09 -1.79
C LEU A 273 -23.78 -0.14 -2.80
N LYS A 274 -23.50 -0.48 -4.06
CA LYS A 274 -24.49 -0.65 -5.13
C LYS A 274 -25.03 -2.07 -5.16
N ALA A 275 -24.17 -3.06 -4.90
CA ALA A 275 -24.56 -4.46 -4.83
C ALA A 275 -25.47 -4.74 -3.62
N PRO A 276 -26.31 -5.80 -3.68
CA PRO A 276 -27.05 -6.28 -2.54
C PRO A 276 -26.10 -6.63 -1.37
N VAL A 277 -26.42 -6.15 -0.17
CA VAL A 277 -25.56 -6.32 1.01
C VAL A 277 -25.28 -7.78 1.33
N ASP A 278 -26.26 -8.67 1.14
CA ASP A 278 -26.11 -10.11 1.40
C ASP A 278 -25.09 -10.76 0.46
N GLU A 279 -25.11 -10.40 -0.84
CA GLU A 279 -24.15 -10.87 -1.84
C GLU A 279 -22.73 -10.32 -1.56
N ALA A 280 -22.64 -9.06 -1.18
CA ALA A 280 -21.38 -8.44 -0.78
C ALA A 280 -20.80 -9.11 0.47
N ALA A 281 -21.66 -9.45 1.44
CA ALA A 281 -21.24 -10.17 2.64
C ALA A 281 -20.68 -11.56 2.30
N ASP A 282 -21.26 -12.29 1.35
CA ASP A 282 -20.70 -13.56 0.89
C ASP A 282 -19.28 -13.38 0.32
N VAL A 283 -19.06 -12.32 -0.48
CA VAL A 283 -17.75 -12.02 -1.02
C VAL A 283 -16.75 -11.74 0.13
N VAL A 284 -17.11 -10.88 1.08
CA VAL A 284 -16.26 -10.58 2.25
C VAL A 284 -15.90 -11.87 3.02
N MET A 285 -16.87 -12.76 3.25
CA MET A 285 -16.66 -14.01 3.99
C MET A 285 -15.71 -14.99 3.31
N THR A 286 -15.41 -14.82 2.02
CA THR A 286 -14.38 -15.59 1.31
C THR A 286 -12.97 -15.14 1.63
N ASP A 287 -12.78 -13.92 2.12
CA ASP A 287 -11.47 -13.32 2.39
C ASP A 287 -10.86 -13.81 3.71
N LYS A 288 -10.44 -15.06 3.73
CA LYS A 288 -9.81 -15.67 4.91
C LYS A 288 -8.47 -15.03 5.27
N GLY A 289 -7.80 -14.38 4.29
CA GLY A 289 -6.52 -13.70 4.48
C GLY A 289 -6.62 -12.57 5.52
N HIS A 290 -7.71 -11.81 5.50
CA HIS A 290 -7.96 -10.69 6.41
C HIS A 290 -8.88 -11.06 7.58
N LEU A 291 -9.81 -12.01 7.39
CA LEU A 291 -10.75 -12.39 8.45
C LEU A 291 -10.12 -13.30 9.52
N ASN A 292 -9.22 -14.22 9.14
CA ASN A 292 -8.55 -15.09 10.11
C ASN A 292 -7.68 -14.32 11.12
N PRO A 293 -6.88 -13.30 10.71
CA PRO A 293 -6.11 -12.47 11.63
C PRO A 293 -6.97 -11.46 12.43
N ASN A 294 -8.25 -11.27 12.08
CA ASN A 294 -9.11 -10.32 12.80
C ASN A 294 -9.19 -10.65 14.29
N PRO A 295 -9.03 -9.67 15.23
CA PRO A 295 -8.95 -9.94 16.66
C PRO A 295 -10.23 -10.54 17.23
N ILE A 296 -11.39 -10.13 16.74
CA ILE A 296 -12.69 -10.66 17.15
C ILE A 296 -13.25 -11.51 15.98
N PRO A 297 -13.68 -12.76 16.22
CA PRO A 297 -14.37 -13.54 15.20
C PRO A 297 -15.56 -12.78 14.63
N ILE A 298 -15.82 -12.93 13.36
CA ILE A 298 -16.92 -12.25 12.67
C ILE A 298 -17.78 -13.27 11.92
N SER A 299 -19.09 -13.17 12.05
CA SER A 299 -20.08 -13.94 11.31
C SER A 299 -20.54 -13.20 10.04
N LYS A 300 -21.26 -13.87 9.13
CA LYS A 300 -21.89 -13.22 7.97
C LYS A 300 -22.87 -12.14 8.42
N GLU A 301 -23.63 -12.39 9.48
CA GLU A 301 -24.59 -11.44 10.05
C GLU A 301 -23.89 -10.17 10.57
N ASP A 302 -22.72 -10.31 11.18
CA ASP A 302 -21.91 -9.16 11.60
C ASP A 302 -21.41 -8.37 10.41
N VAL A 303 -20.96 -9.04 9.33
CA VAL A 303 -20.56 -8.38 8.09
C VAL A 303 -21.72 -7.61 7.47
N ILE A 304 -22.92 -8.22 7.38
CA ILE A 304 -24.12 -7.55 6.88
C ILE A 304 -24.41 -6.29 7.71
N LYS A 305 -24.31 -6.38 9.04
CA LYS A 305 -24.48 -5.23 9.92
C LYS A 305 -23.45 -4.14 9.63
N CYS A 306 -22.16 -4.51 9.53
CA CYS A 306 -21.10 -3.56 9.20
C CYS A 306 -21.38 -2.84 7.86
N LEU A 307 -21.75 -3.57 6.82
CA LEU A 307 -22.06 -2.98 5.50
C LEU A 307 -23.29 -2.06 5.53
N ASN A 308 -24.33 -2.41 6.28
CA ASN A 308 -25.47 -1.53 6.48
C ASN A 308 -25.10 -0.27 7.26
N ASP A 309 -24.33 -0.38 8.33
CA ASP A 309 -23.84 0.78 9.11
C ASP A 309 -23.03 1.73 8.22
N ILE A 310 -22.19 1.21 7.30
CA ILE A 310 -21.46 2.02 6.32
C ILE A 310 -22.42 2.73 5.36
N ASN A 311 -23.40 2.00 4.79
CA ASN A 311 -24.39 2.55 3.84
C ASN A 311 -25.24 3.65 4.46
N ASP A 312 -25.54 3.54 5.76
CA ASP A 312 -26.34 4.52 6.51
C ASP A 312 -25.48 5.66 7.07
N GLY A 313 -24.16 5.51 7.06
CA GLY A 313 -23.20 6.46 7.62
C GLY A 313 -23.17 6.47 9.16
N ASN A 314 -23.42 5.33 9.77
CA ASN A 314 -23.43 5.10 11.22
C ASN A 314 -22.03 4.69 11.76
N LEU A 315 -21.00 5.45 11.41
CA LEU A 315 -19.59 5.17 11.69
C LEU A 315 -19.23 5.41 13.17
#